data_cca611b421498a9528c6c2396e0d9a28
#
_entry.id   cca611b421498a9528c6c2396e0d9a28
#
_cell.length_a   1.000
_cell.length_b   1.000
_cell.length_c   1.000
_cell.angle_alpha   90.00
_cell.angle_beta   90.00
_cell.angle_gamma   90.00
#
_symmetry.space_group_name_H-M   'P 1'
#
loop_
_entity.id
_entity.type
_entity.pdbx_description
1 polymer ?
#
loop_
_entity_poly.entity_id
_entity_poly.type
_entity_poly.pdbx_seq_one_letter_code
_entity_poly.pdbx_strand_id
1 'polypeptide(L)'
;MNKNCGCNEPGMMILPCSGGTCEGRLADRAARELTTEGIGRMFCLAGIAAGISSFVQSAGDFAQIVVIDGCDHACAGTLLKNQGIRFAGHVIVSRLDIRNTDEDRLDPDDVAAVKQAVRLACKLPVQKKFDSPRPLSPGDRARSRQLGGKCC
;
A
#
# COMPACT_ATOMS: atom_id res chain seq x y z
N MET A 1 23.45 -21.60 1.25
CA MET A 1 22.31 -21.48 2.19
C MET A 1 22.59 -20.30 3.12
N ASN A 2 22.19 -19.09 2.74
CA ASN A 2 22.39 -17.93 3.60
C ASN A 2 21.07 -17.63 4.32
N LYS A 3 20.95 -18.18 5.54
CA LYS A 3 19.88 -17.85 6.49
C LYS A 3 20.25 -16.56 7.20
N ASN A 4 20.09 -15.43 6.55
CA ASN A 4 19.98 -14.17 7.26
C ASN A 4 18.51 -13.75 7.25
N CYS A 5 17.70 -14.33 8.12
CA CYS A 5 16.52 -13.67 8.64
C CYS A 5 17.02 -12.51 9.49
N GLY A 6 17.39 -11.41 8.83
CA GLY A 6 17.73 -10.16 9.50
C GLY A 6 16.49 -9.56 10.13
N CYS A 7 16.15 -10.02 11.32
CA CYS A 7 15.07 -9.42 12.13
C CYS A 7 15.54 -8.18 12.89
N ASN A 8 16.53 -7.42 12.39
CA ASN A 8 17.21 -6.44 13.23
C ASN A 8 17.35 -5.04 12.68
N GLU A 9 16.54 -4.64 11.68
CA GLU A 9 16.44 -3.23 11.33
C GLU A 9 14.96 -2.88 11.21
N PRO A 10 14.46 -1.81 11.86
CA PRO A 10 13.13 -1.28 11.62
C PRO A 10 13.11 -0.64 10.23
N GLY A 11 13.06 -1.49 9.21
CA GLY A 11 13.04 -1.12 7.82
C GLY A 11 11.70 -0.52 7.39
N MET A 12 11.52 -0.40 6.11
CA MET A 12 10.29 0.07 5.50
C MET A 12 9.32 -1.09 5.31
N MET A 13 8.08 -0.92 5.81
CA MET A 13 6.95 -1.79 5.47
C MET A 13 6.31 -1.31 4.16
N ILE A 14 6.05 -2.23 3.24
CA ILE A 14 5.39 -1.95 1.96
C ILE A 14 4.02 -2.63 1.96
N LEU A 15 2.97 -1.86 1.76
CA LEU A 15 1.58 -2.34 1.74
C LEU A 15 0.95 -2.04 0.38
N PRO A 16 0.98 -2.99 -0.55
CA PRO A 16 0.32 -2.83 -1.83
C PRO A 16 -1.18 -3.13 -1.73
N CYS A 17 -1.97 -2.44 -2.54
CA CYS A 17 -3.30 -2.86 -2.90
C CYS A 17 -3.18 -4.06 -3.88
N SER A 18 -3.80 -5.18 -3.54
CA SER A 18 -3.87 -6.37 -4.40
C SER A 18 -5.18 -6.36 -5.17
N GLY A 19 -5.47 -5.26 -5.88
CA GLY A 19 -6.70 -5.10 -6.64
C GLY A 19 -6.74 -5.95 -7.91
N GLY A 20 -7.94 -6.16 -8.46
CA GLY A 20 -8.19 -6.90 -9.69
C GLY A 20 -7.86 -6.13 -10.97
N THR A 21 -7.36 -4.90 -10.89
CA THR A 21 -6.98 -4.07 -12.04
C THR A 21 -5.49 -4.24 -12.39
N CYS A 22 -5.10 -3.86 -13.60
CA CYS A 22 -3.71 -3.85 -14.04
C CYS A 22 -2.83 -3.04 -13.06
N GLU A 23 -3.28 -1.86 -12.66
CA GLU A 23 -2.57 -1.00 -11.73
C GLU A 23 -2.43 -1.64 -10.33
N GLY A 24 -3.45 -2.39 -9.88
CA GLY A 24 -3.37 -3.15 -8.62
C GLY A 24 -2.35 -4.28 -8.69
N ARG A 25 -2.25 -4.94 -9.85
CA ARG A 25 -1.23 -5.97 -10.12
C ARG A 25 0.17 -5.37 -10.20
N LEU A 26 0.32 -4.18 -10.81
CA LEU A 26 1.58 -3.43 -10.82
C LEU A 26 2.01 -3.06 -9.40
N ALA A 27 1.07 -2.63 -8.54
CA ALA A 27 1.35 -2.33 -7.14
C ALA A 27 1.90 -3.55 -6.38
N ASP A 28 1.26 -4.72 -6.54
CA ASP A 28 1.70 -5.98 -5.93
C ASP A 28 3.07 -6.41 -6.46
N ARG A 29 3.27 -6.38 -7.78
CA ARG A 29 4.52 -6.76 -8.42
C ARG A 29 5.68 -5.88 -7.96
N ALA A 30 5.49 -4.57 -7.96
CA ALA A 30 6.50 -3.61 -7.50
C ALA A 30 6.87 -3.83 -6.03
N ALA A 31 5.89 -4.10 -5.15
CA ALA A 31 6.14 -4.38 -3.74
C ALA A 31 6.98 -5.64 -3.54
N ARG A 32 6.72 -6.70 -4.30
CA ARG A 32 7.50 -7.95 -4.28
C ARG A 32 8.94 -7.73 -4.73
N GLU A 33 9.13 -6.99 -5.82
CA GLU A 33 10.47 -6.70 -6.34
C GLU A 33 11.27 -5.81 -5.38
N LEU A 34 10.66 -4.75 -4.83
CA LEU A 34 11.29 -3.92 -3.80
C LEU A 34 11.71 -4.73 -2.57
N THR A 35 10.91 -5.74 -2.21
CA THR A 35 11.25 -6.66 -1.10
C THR A 35 12.44 -7.54 -1.46
N THR A 36 12.47 -8.07 -2.67
CA THR A 36 13.60 -8.87 -3.17
C THR A 36 14.89 -8.05 -3.27
N GLU A 37 14.77 -6.78 -3.63
CA GLU A 37 15.88 -5.82 -3.68
C GLU A 37 16.36 -5.34 -2.29
N GLY A 38 15.67 -5.74 -1.21
CA GLY A 38 16.04 -5.35 0.15
C GLY A 38 15.69 -3.90 0.52
N ILE A 39 14.87 -3.21 -0.29
CA ILE A 39 14.46 -1.82 -0.05
C ILE A 39 13.45 -1.72 1.11
N GLY A 40 12.62 -2.74 1.26
CA GLY A 40 11.61 -2.82 2.31
C GLY A 40 11.06 -4.23 2.41
N ARG A 41 10.05 -4.41 3.24
CA ARG A 41 9.35 -5.69 3.40
C ARG A 41 7.89 -5.53 3.01
N MET A 42 7.44 -6.27 2.00
CA MET A 42 6.02 -6.40 1.70
C MET A 42 5.31 -7.09 2.87
N PHE A 43 4.17 -6.54 3.25
CA PHE A 43 3.39 -7.06 4.38
C PHE A 43 1.94 -7.33 3.97
N CYS A 44 1.22 -8.09 4.81
CA CYS A 44 -0.13 -8.55 4.49
C CYS A 44 -1.18 -7.49 4.84
N LEU A 45 -1.69 -6.77 3.84
CA LEU A 45 -2.77 -5.80 4.02
C LEU A 45 -4.06 -6.45 4.55
N ALA A 46 -4.38 -7.67 4.08
CA ALA A 46 -5.57 -8.40 4.52
C ALA A 46 -5.52 -8.74 6.02
N GLY A 47 -4.33 -9.07 6.56
CA GLY A 47 -4.16 -9.33 7.99
C GLY A 47 -4.44 -8.09 8.84
N ILE A 48 -3.99 -6.92 8.37
CA ILE A 48 -4.28 -5.63 9.01
C ILE A 48 -5.79 -5.32 8.89
N ALA A 49 -6.39 -5.54 7.71
CA ALA A 49 -7.81 -5.33 7.47
C ALA A 49 -8.70 -6.16 8.39
N ALA A 50 -8.32 -7.41 8.61
CA ALA A 50 -9.03 -8.32 9.49
C ALA A 50 -8.86 -7.99 11.00
N GLY A 51 -8.05 -6.98 11.33
CA GLY A 51 -7.80 -6.59 12.72
C GLY A 51 -7.01 -7.64 13.51
N ILE A 52 -6.22 -8.50 12.84
CA ILE A 52 -5.40 -9.50 13.51
C ILE A 52 -4.32 -8.78 14.32
N SER A 53 -4.38 -8.93 15.64
CA SER A 53 -3.56 -8.13 16.58
C SER A 53 -2.05 -8.18 16.27
N SER A 54 -1.51 -9.34 15.91
CA SER A 54 -0.08 -9.47 15.57
C SER A 54 0.30 -8.67 14.32
N PHE A 55 -0.60 -8.56 13.32
CA PHE A 55 -0.35 -7.78 12.11
C PHE A 55 -0.44 -6.28 12.36
N VAL A 56 -1.43 -5.87 13.17
CA VAL A 56 -1.60 -4.45 13.53
C VAL A 56 -0.43 -3.98 14.40
N GLN A 57 0.00 -4.79 15.37
CA GLN A 57 1.17 -4.48 16.20
C GLN A 57 2.45 -4.39 15.38
N SER A 58 2.67 -5.34 14.45
CA SER A 58 3.84 -5.31 13.57
C SER A 58 3.93 -4.02 12.76
N ALA A 59 2.80 -3.40 12.38
CA ALA A 59 2.83 -2.12 11.69
C ALA A 59 3.44 -0.99 12.54
N GLY A 60 3.35 -1.09 13.88
CA GLY A 60 3.97 -0.14 14.80
C GLY A 60 5.50 -0.31 14.94
N ASP A 61 6.03 -1.48 14.59
CA ASP A 61 7.46 -1.79 14.75
C ASP A 61 8.32 -1.27 13.58
N PHE A 62 7.70 -0.90 12.45
CA PHE A 62 8.42 -0.37 11.30
C PHE A 62 8.66 1.13 11.41
N ALA A 63 9.87 1.57 11.06
CA ALA A 63 10.24 2.98 11.06
C ALA A 63 9.45 3.79 10.02
N GLN A 64 9.12 3.17 8.91
CA GLN A 64 8.36 3.77 7.81
C GLN A 64 7.38 2.76 7.22
N ILE A 65 6.20 3.26 6.84
CA ILE A 65 5.20 2.51 6.08
C ILE A 65 4.96 3.25 4.78
N VAL A 66 5.02 2.54 3.65
CA VAL A 66 4.61 3.04 2.35
C VAL A 66 3.44 2.24 1.83
N VAL A 67 2.48 2.95 1.25
CA VAL A 67 1.28 2.38 0.65
C VAL A 67 1.37 2.52 -0.86
N ILE A 68 1.01 1.46 -1.59
CA ILE A 68 0.92 1.48 -3.05
C ILE A 68 -0.50 1.09 -3.42
N ASP A 69 -1.31 2.06 -3.80
CA ASP A 69 -2.66 1.83 -4.31
C ASP A 69 -2.66 1.81 -5.84
N GLY A 70 -3.43 0.90 -6.43
CA GLY A 70 -3.57 0.79 -7.88
C GLY A 70 -4.30 2.00 -8.48
N CYS A 71 -5.37 2.45 -7.84
CA CYS A 71 -6.26 3.49 -8.36
C CYS A 71 -6.69 4.49 -7.28
N ASP A 72 -7.43 5.51 -7.70
CA ASP A 72 -7.88 6.62 -6.85
C ASP A 72 -8.85 6.22 -5.73
N HIS A 73 -9.42 5.00 -5.76
CA HIS A 73 -10.16 4.46 -4.61
C HIS A 73 -9.29 4.35 -3.37
N ALA A 74 -7.98 4.23 -3.55
CA ALA A 74 -6.98 4.21 -2.48
C ALA A 74 -7.37 3.27 -1.33
N CYS A 75 -7.72 2.03 -1.67
CA CYS A 75 -8.26 1.04 -0.73
C CYS A 75 -7.30 0.77 0.42
N ALA A 76 -6.00 0.60 0.13
CA ALA A 76 -5.00 0.32 1.14
C ALA A 76 -4.76 1.54 2.04
N GLY A 77 -4.64 2.73 1.46
CA GLY A 77 -4.50 3.98 2.21
C GLY A 77 -5.71 4.25 3.11
N THR A 78 -6.91 4.05 2.58
CA THR A 78 -8.17 4.20 3.34
C THR A 78 -8.26 3.21 4.50
N LEU A 79 -7.89 1.96 4.25
CA LEU A 79 -7.87 0.92 5.27
C LEU A 79 -6.95 1.28 6.43
N LEU A 80 -5.71 1.68 6.15
CA LEU A 80 -4.75 2.07 7.19
C LEU A 80 -5.24 3.27 8.00
N LYS A 81 -5.83 4.26 7.33
CA LYS A 81 -6.43 5.42 8.00
C LYS A 81 -7.54 4.98 8.97
N ASN A 82 -8.40 4.06 8.55
CA ASN A 82 -9.49 3.53 9.38
C ASN A 82 -8.97 2.75 10.60
N GLN A 83 -7.80 2.12 10.48
CA GLN A 83 -7.12 1.41 11.56
C GLN A 83 -6.24 2.34 12.42
N GLY A 84 -6.19 3.64 12.13
CA GLY A 84 -5.35 4.59 12.85
C GLY A 84 -3.85 4.42 12.59
N ILE A 85 -3.47 3.68 11.54
CA ILE A 85 -2.07 3.42 11.18
C ILE A 85 -1.58 4.53 10.27
N ARG A 86 -0.48 5.20 10.67
CA ARG A 86 0.16 6.25 9.88
C ARG A 86 1.13 5.63 8.88
N PHE A 87 1.24 6.26 7.71
CA PHE A 87 2.21 5.88 6.70
C PHE A 87 2.97 7.11 6.20
N ALA A 88 4.24 6.90 5.81
CA ALA A 88 5.16 7.96 5.39
C ALA A 88 4.99 8.33 3.92
N GLY A 89 4.67 7.35 3.07
CA GLY A 89 4.50 7.54 1.63
C GLY A 89 3.24 6.88 1.11
N HIS A 90 2.65 7.50 0.07
CA HIS A 90 1.49 6.97 -0.64
C HIS A 90 1.69 7.16 -2.14
N VAL A 91 1.71 6.04 -2.86
CA VAL A 91 1.79 6.02 -4.32
C VAL A 91 0.47 5.53 -4.87
N ILE A 92 -0.08 6.23 -5.84
CA ILE A 92 -1.28 5.82 -6.59
C ILE A 92 -0.84 5.57 -8.01
N VAL A 93 -0.87 4.30 -8.43
CA VAL A 93 -0.30 3.84 -9.71
C VAL A 93 -1.00 4.49 -10.90
N SER A 94 -2.33 4.62 -10.85
CA SER A 94 -3.10 5.27 -11.93
C SER A 94 -2.76 6.74 -12.18
N ARG A 95 -2.02 7.38 -11.27
CA ARG A 95 -1.53 8.75 -11.42
C ARG A 95 -0.11 8.83 -12.01
N LEU A 96 0.51 7.69 -12.22
CA LEU A 96 1.80 7.60 -12.89
C LEU A 96 1.56 7.49 -14.40
N ASP A 97 2.57 7.88 -15.19
CA ASP A 97 2.52 7.72 -16.66
C ASP A 97 2.76 6.25 -17.02
N ILE A 98 1.75 5.42 -16.79
CA ILE A 98 1.73 3.99 -17.09
C ILE A 98 1.23 3.81 -18.52
N ARG A 99 2.00 3.08 -19.34
CA ARG A 99 1.74 2.92 -20.76
C ARG A 99 0.97 1.66 -21.11
N ASN A 100 1.14 0.59 -20.34
CA ASN A 100 0.56 -0.70 -20.62
C ASN A 100 -0.66 -0.95 -19.75
N THR A 101 -1.81 -1.13 -20.38
CA THR A 101 -3.07 -1.50 -19.73
C THR A 101 -3.44 -2.95 -20.01
N ASP A 102 -2.52 -3.75 -20.56
CA ASP A 102 -2.75 -5.18 -20.80
C ASP A 102 -2.82 -5.92 -19.45
N GLU A 103 -3.99 -6.49 -19.19
CA GLU A 103 -4.24 -7.20 -17.92
C GLU A 103 -3.40 -8.48 -17.79
N ASP A 104 -2.98 -9.07 -18.88
CA ASP A 104 -2.26 -10.35 -18.87
C ASP A 104 -0.74 -10.18 -18.74
N ARG A 105 -0.21 -9.04 -19.12
CA ARG A 105 1.23 -8.81 -19.16
C ARG A 105 1.63 -7.48 -18.54
N LEU A 106 2.27 -7.55 -17.36
CA LEU A 106 2.87 -6.37 -16.73
C LEU A 106 4.16 -5.99 -17.46
N ASP A 107 4.23 -4.72 -17.91
CA ASP A 107 5.44 -4.18 -18.53
C ASP A 107 6.52 -3.95 -17.44
N PRO A 108 7.75 -4.43 -17.64
CA PRO A 108 8.85 -4.19 -16.71
C PRO A 108 9.16 -2.69 -16.50
N ASP A 109 8.97 -1.85 -17.51
CA ASP A 109 9.20 -0.42 -17.41
C ASP A 109 8.16 0.25 -16.52
N ASP A 110 6.90 -0.18 -16.59
CA ASP A 110 5.84 0.28 -15.71
C ASP A 110 6.08 -0.15 -14.27
N VAL A 111 6.54 -1.39 -14.04
CA VAL A 111 6.95 -1.85 -12.71
C VAL A 111 8.11 -0.99 -12.17
N ALA A 112 9.09 -0.69 -13.01
CA ALA A 112 10.22 0.17 -12.64
C ALA A 112 9.76 1.60 -12.28
N ALA A 113 8.79 2.16 -13.01
CA ALA A 113 8.20 3.46 -12.71
C ALA A 113 7.52 3.48 -11.33
N VAL A 114 6.74 2.45 -11.00
CA VAL A 114 6.12 2.32 -9.67
C VAL A 114 7.19 2.22 -8.57
N LYS A 115 8.23 1.40 -8.78
CA LYS A 115 9.34 1.26 -7.82
C LYS A 115 10.07 2.59 -7.59
N GLN A 116 10.28 3.36 -8.65
CA GLN A 116 10.88 4.69 -8.56
C GLN A 116 10.00 5.65 -7.76
N ALA A 117 8.69 5.65 -8.01
CA ALA A 117 7.74 6.48 -7.26
C ALA A 117 7.76 6.15 -5.76
N VAL A 118 7.86 4.86 -5.40
CA VAL A 118 8.00 4.43 -3.99
C VAL A 118 9.27 4.97 -3.37
N ARG A 119 10.42 4.88 -4.06
CA ARG A 119 11.70 5.41 -3.56
C ARG A 119 11.64 6.92 -3.34
N LEU A 120 10.95 7.66 -4.21
CA LEU A 120 10.75 9.10 -4.05
C LEU A 120 9.82 9.41 -2.88
N ALA A 121 8.71 8.70 -2.72
CA ALA A 121 7.75 8.89 -1.64
C ALA A 121 8.39 8.67 -0.26
N CYS A 122 9.34 7.75 -0.14
CA CYS A 122 10.04 7.45 1.12
C CYS A 122 11.06 8.53 1.52
N LYS A 123 11.48 9.40 0.60
CA LYS A 123 12.41 10.51 0.88
C LYS A 123 11.70 11.77 1.38
N LEU A 124 10.37 11.81 1.28
CA LEU A 124 9.58 12.93 1.74
C LEU A 124 9.47 12.89 3.28
N PRO A 125 9.57 14.04 3.98
CA PRO A 125 9.44 14.08 5.42
C PRO A 125 8.04 13.60 5.84
N VAL A 126 7.99 12.74 6.86
CA VAL A 126 6.74 12.26 7.46
C VAL A 126 5.88 13.45 7.85
N GLN A 127 4.67 13.53 7.33
CA GLN A 127 3.70 14.54 7.77
C GLN A 127 3.39 14.32 9.26
N LYS A 128 3.80 15.26 10.11
CA LYS A 128 3.76 15.14 11.58
C LYS A 128 2.37 15.18 12.21
N LYS A 129 1.30 15.43 11.46
CA LYS A 129 -0.07 15.45 11.98
C LYS A 129 -0.99 14.63 11.11
N PHE A 130 -1.42 13.53 11.66
CA PHE A 130 -2.62 12.84 11.24
C PHE A 130 -3.67 13.08 12.34
N ASP A 131 -4.71 13.82 12.01
CA ASP A 131 -5.88 13.90 12.89
C ASP A 131 -6.58 12.53 12.82
N SER A 132 -6.87 11.95 13.97
CA SER A 132 -7.59 10.69 14.07
C SER A 132 -8.85 10.74 13.21
N PRO A 133 -9.12 9.74 12.38
CA PRO A 133 -10.34 9.73 11.57
C PRO A 133 -11.53 9.80 12.52
N ARG A 134 -12.43 10.74 12.24
CA ARG A 134 -13.71 10.80 12.91
C ARG A 134 -14.43 9.46 12.70
N PRO A 135 -14.98 8.82 13.75
CA PRO A 135 -15.74 7.59 13.57
C PRO A 135 -16.83 7.82 12.55
N LEU A 136 -16.93 6.89 11.59
CA LEU A 136 -17.93 6.95 10.51
C LEU A 136 -19.31 7.14 11.11
N SER A 137 -20.00 8.21 10.74
CA SER A 137 -21.39 8.44 11.14
C SER A 137 -22.31 7.36 10.54
N PRO A 138 -23.47 7.09 11.13
CA PRO A 138 -24.42 6.15 10.55
C PRO A 138 -24.77 6.45 9.08
N GLY A 139 -24.74 7.73 8.68
CA GLY A 139 -24.97 8.18 7.30
C GLY A 139 -23.87 7.78 6.33
N ASP A 140 -22.61 7.79 6.78
CA ASP A 140 -21.47 7.40 5.95
C ASP A 140 -21.47 5.90 5.64
N ARG A 141 -21.98 5.09 6.57
CA ARG A 141 -22.19 3.63 6.37
C ARG A 141 -23.29 3.33 5.36
N ALA A 142 -24.32 4.19 5.28
CA ALA A 142 -25.39 4.04 4.31
C ALA A 142 -24.92 4.40 2.89
N ARG A 143 -24.06 5.42 2.76
CA ARG A 143 -23.53 5.90 1.48
C ARG A 143 -22.55 4.88 0.84
N SER A 144 -21.77 4.17 1.64
CA SER A 144 -20.87 3.11 1.13
C SER A 144 -21.64 1.91 0.55
N ARG A 145 -22.89 1.67 1.00
CA ARG A 145 -23.76 0.63 0.43
C ARG A 145 -24.41 1.03 -0.90
N GLN A 146 -24.56 2.33 -1.19
CA GLN A 146 -25.12 2.82 -2.46
C GLN A 146 -24.08 2.98 -3.57
N LEU A 147 -22.79 2.97 -3.25
CA LEU A 147 -21.70 2.97 -4.23
C LEU A 147 -21.36 1.55 -4.73
N GLY A 148 -22.30 0.61 -4.67
CA GLY A 148 -22.28 -0.65 -5.37
C GLY A 148 -22.38 -0.46 -6.89
N GLY A 149 -21.57 0.42 -7.43
CA GLY A 149 -21.39 0.65 -8.85
C GLY A 149 -20.13 -0.05 -9.29
N LYS A 150 -20.34 -1.11 -10.09
CA LYS A 150 -19.40 -1.72 -11.03
C LYS A 150 -17.94 -1.44 -10.73
N CYS A 151 -17.31 -2.35 -9.98
CA CYS A 151 -15.89 -2.58 -10.15
C CYS A 151 -15.69 -3.03 -11.61
N CYS A 152 -14.95 -2.25 -12.38
CA CYS A 152 -14.43 -2.69 -13.67
C CYS A 152 -13.50 -3.85 -13.46
#